data_45006085a24b325400af13ccf478cf08
#
_entry.id   45006085a24b325400af13ccf478cf08
#
_cell.length_a   1.000
_cell.length_b   1.000
_cell.length_c   1.000
_cell.angle_alpha   90.00
_cell.angle_beta   90.00
_cell.angle_gamma   90.00
#
_symmetry.space_group_name_H-M   'P 1'
#
loop_
_entity.id
_entity.type
_entity.pdbx_description
1 polymer ?
#
loop_
_entity_poly.entity_id
_entity_poly.type
_entity_poly.pdbx_seq_one_letter_code
_entity_poly.pdbx_strand_id
1 'polypeptide(L)'
;MTGKGSVNHNSRKFHAKNTDPERSCLNVEYCNENVKDVYHELFDEALTRYNEKQTRSDRRIDDYYEKIRSGKQEKPFHEIILQIGDKDNMGEKTENGRLAAKVLDKYMRDFQRRNPT
;
A
#
# COMPACT_ATOMS: atom_id res chain seq x y z
N MET A 1 2.02 -2.90 -11.75
CA MET A 1 3.44 -3.11 -11.41
C MET A 1 3.54 -3.71 -10.01
N THR A 2 4.25 -4.79 -9.87
CA THR A 2 4.59 -5.35 -8.56
C THR A 2 6.04 -5.00 -8.27
N GLY A 3 6.28 -4.20 -7.28
CA GLY A 3 7.63 -3.75 -6.95
C GLY A 3 7.75 -3.42 -5.47
N LYS A 4 8.92 -2.98 -5.07
CA LYS A 4 9.15 -2.44 -3.75
C LYS A 4 8.69 -0.98 -3.76
N GLY A 5 7.44 -0.74 -3.36
CA GLY A 5 6.89 0.60 -3.25
C GLY A 5 7.44 1.36 -2.05
N SER A 6 7.18 2.65 -2.01
CA SER A 6 7.51 3.50 -0.87
C SER A 6 6.24 4.15 -0.32
N VAL A 7 5.79 3.68 0.84
CA VAL A 7 4.60 4.22 1.52
C VAL A 7 4.82 5.69 1.88
N ASN A 8 6.00 6.05 2.35
CA ASN A 8 6.30 7.44 2.73
C ASN A 8 6.31 8.39 1.53
N HIS A 9 6.80 7.94 0.37
CA HIS A 9 6.73 8.70 -0.88
C HIS A 9 5.28 8.86 -1.33
N ASN A 10 4.51 7.78 -1.32
CA ASN A 10 3.13 7.79 -1.80
C ASN A 10 2.22 8.66 -0.93
N SER A 11 2.44 8.66 0.40
CA SER A 11 1.69 9.50 1.34
C SER A 11 2.22 10.93 1.46
N ARG A 12 3.28 11.27 0.73
CA ARG A 12 3.94 12.59 0.77
C ARG A 12 4.48 12.98 2.14
N LYS A 13 4.99 12.02 2.91
CA LYS A 13 5.78 12.31 4.11
C LYS A 13 7.07 13.04 3.77
N PHE A 14 7.55 12.89 2.53
CA PHE A 14 8.58 13.72 1.93
C PHE A 14 8.22 14.01 0.47
N HIS A 15 8.75 15.11 -0.07
CA HIS A 15 8.56 15.46 -1.48
C HIS A 15 9.83 15.10 -2.27
N ALA A 16 9.70 14.09 -3.14
CA ALA A 16 10.76 13.74 -4.07
C ALA A 16 10.82 14.76 -5.23
N LYS A 17 11.94 14.79 -5.97
CA LYS A 17 12.14 15.72 -7.08
C LYS A 17 11.10 15.58 -8.19
N ASN A 18 10.51 14.41 -8.33
CA ASN A 18 9.49 14.13 -9.36
C ASN A 18 8.06 14.44 -8.88
N THR A 19 7.90 15.03 -7.71
CA THR A 19 6.59 15.44 -7.19
C THR A 19 6.46 16.95 -7.19
N ASP A 20 5.24 17.42 -7.44
CA ASP A 20 4.89 18.84 -7.42
C ASP A 20 4.11 19.12 -6.12
N PRO A 21 4.67 19.91 -5.17
CA PRO A 21 3.98 20.22 -3.92
C PRO A 21 2.62 20.89 -4.10
N GLU A 22 2.46 21.72 -5.14
CA GLU A 22 1.19 22.39 -5.43
C GLU A 22 0.10 21.40 -5.86
N ARG A 23 0.49 20.34 -6.59
CA ARG A 23 -0.41 19.29 -7.03
C ARG A 23 -0.66 18.23 -5.97
N SER A 24 0.26 18.09 -5.03
CA SER A 24 0.12 17.10 -3.96
C SER A 24 -1.08 17.37 -3.06
N CYS A 25 -1.57 18.60 -2.98
CA CYS A 25 -2.80 18.92 -2.25
C CYS A 25 -4.07 18.31 -2.86
N LEU A 26 -4.00 17.88 -4.12
CA LEU A 26 -5.10 17.20 -4.81
C LEU A 26 -5.11 15.68 -4.56
N ASN A 27 -4.06 15.16 -3.92
CA ASN A 27 -3.98 13.74 -3.60
C ASN A 27 -5.04 13.36 -2.57
N VAL A 28 -5.61 12.17 -2.75
CA VAL A 28 -6.58 11.60 -1.83
C VAL A 28 -5.99 10.33 -1.22
N GLU A 29 -6.02 10.23 0.10
CA GLU A 29 -5.63 9.03 0.83
C GLU A 29 -6.89 8.35 1.39
N TYR A 30 -7.12 7.08 1.04
CA TYR A 30 -8.25 6.31 1.54
C TYR A 30 -7.91 5.56 2.81
N CYS A 31 -6.67 5.14 2.93
CA CYS A 31 -6.14 4.45 4.09
C CYS A 31 -4.63 4.67 4.14
N ASN A 32 -4.13 5.10 5.29
CA ASN A 32 -2.69 5.30 5.49
C ASN A 32 -2.31 4.68 6.84
N GLU A 33 -2.07 3.38 6.83
CA GLU A 33 -1.67 2.61 8.00
C GLU A 33 -0.21 2.19 7.89
N ASN A 34 0.45 2.04 9.04
CA ASN A 34 1.79 1.51 9.09
C ASN A 34 1.73 0.01 8.73
N VAL A 35 2.55 -0.41 7.76
CA VAL A 35 2.55 -1.80 7.26
C VAL A 35 2.86 -2.79 8.39
N LYS A 36 3.77 -2.46 9.28
CA LYS A 36 4.10 -3.32 10.43
C LYS A 36 2.89 -3.53 11.34
N ASP A 37 2.14 -2.48 11.62
CA ASP A 37 0.94 -2.56 12.46
C ASP A 37 -0.15 -3.40 11.79
N VAL A 38 -0.31 -3.30 10.48
CA VAL A 38 -1.23 -4.14 9.71
C VAL A 38 -0.84 -5.61 9.81
N TYR A 39 0.45 -5.94 9.71
CA TYR A 39 0.92 -7.31 9.89
C TYR A 39 0.60 -7.86 11.28
N HIS A 40 0.78 -7.05 12.34
CA HIS A 40 0.42 -7.46 13.69
C HIS A 40 -1.09 -7.72 13.82
N GLU A 41 -1.92 -6.83 13.30
CA GLU A 41 -3.36 -6.98 13.32
C GLU A 41 -3.83 -8.26 12.62
N LEU A 42 -3.25 -8.57 11.45
CA LEU A 42 -3.71 -9.68 10.64
C LEU A 42 -3.12 -11.04 11.07
N PHE A 43 -1.91 -11.07 11.59
CA PHE A 43 -1.15 -12.32 11.70
C PHE A 43 -0.72 -12.71 13.12
N ASP A 44 -0.80 -11.82 14.12
CA ASP A 44 -0.30 -12.14 15.47
C ASP A 44 -0.98 -13.36 16.08
N GLU A 45 -2.30 -13.49 15.93
CA GLU A 45 -3.01 -14.65 16.46
C GLU A 45 -2.57 -15.95 15.79
N ALA A 46 -2.47 -15.93 14.46
CA ALA A 46 -2.00 -17.10 13.71
C ALA A 46 -0.55 -17.44 14.04
N LEU A 47 0.27 -16.41 14.24
CA LEU A 47 1.68 -16.56 14.62
C LEU A 47 1.82 -17.23 16.00
N THR A 48 1.02 -16.83 16.98
CA THR A 48 0.98 -17.43 18.29
C THR A 48 0.64 -18.91 18.20
N ARG A 49 -0.40 -19.27 17.44
CA ARG A 49 -0.78 -20.67 17.23
C ARG A 49 0.32 -21.49 16.54
N TYR A 50 0.99 -20.89 15.56
CA TYR A 50 2.11 -21.54 14.89
C TYR A 50 3.28 -21.81 15.87
N ASN A 51 3.67 -20.80 16.63
CA ASN A 51 4.80 -20.92 17.57
C ASN A 51 4.53 -21.94 18.68
N GLU A 52 3.31 -22.06 19.16
CA GLU A 52 2.93 -23.06 20.17
C GLU A 52 3.16 -24.49 19.70
N LYS A 53 3.04 -24.74 18.40
CA LYS A 53 3.25 -26.06 17.79
C LYS A 53 4.73 -26.38 17.55
N GLN A 54 5.61 -25.39 17.64
CA GLN A 54 7.03 -25.59 17.37
C GLN A 54 7.79 -25.98 18.64
N THR A 55 8.38 -27.17 18.61
CA THR A 55 9.22 -27.67 19.73
C THR A 55 10.65 -27.14 19.67
N ARG A 56 11.10 -26.74 18.48
CA ARG A 56 12.45 -26.17 18.26
C ARG A 56 12.38 -24.66 18.24
N SER A 57 13.23 -24.01 19.05
CA SER A 57 13.28 -22.55 19.16
C SER A 57 13.70 -21.87 17.85
N ASP A 58 14.54 -22.52 17.02
CA ASP A 58 15.01 -22.00 15.74
C ASP A 58 13.90 -21.93 14.67
N ARG A 59 12.78 -22.62 14.91
CA ARG A 59 11.60 -22.60 14.00
C ARG A 59 10.52 -21.62 14.44
N ARG A 60 10.66 -21.03 15.61
CA ARG A 60 9.72 -19.99 16.07
C ARG A 60 9.96 -18.68 15.36
N ILE A 61 8.90 -17.95 15.13
CA ILE A 61 8.92 -16.65 14.46
C ILE A 61 8.48 -15.60 15.48
N ASP A 62 9.39 -14.68 15.83
CA ASP A 62 9.08 -13.62 16.79
C ASP A 62 8.35 -12.45 16.14
N ASP A 63 8.74 -12.08 14.92
CA ASP A 63 8.15 -10.99 14.16
C ASP A 63 7.98 -11.41 12.72
N TYR A 64 6.74 -11.61 12.30
CA TYR A 64 6.42 -12.06 10.95
C TYR A 64 6.76 -10.99 9.89
N TYR A 65 6.53 -9.71 10.20
CA TYR A 65 6.88 -8.62 9.29
C TYR A 65 8.39 -8.57 9.03
N GLU A 66 9.21 -8.67 10.08
CA GLU A 66 10.67 -8.69 9.92
C GLU A 66 11.16 -9.92 9.15
N LYS A 67 10.54 -11.06 9.35
CA LYS A 67 10.85 -12.28 8.59
C LYS A 67 10.61 -12.06 7.10
N ILE A 68 9.47 -11.50 6.72
CA ILE A 68 9.14 -11.23 5.32
C ILE A 68 10.04 -10.14 4.75
N ARG A 69 10.26 -9.06 5.50
CA ARG A 69 11.08 -7.94 5.07
C ARG A 69 12.53 -8.32 4.81
N SER A 70 13.11 -9.15 5.67
CA SER A 70 14.50 -9.60 5.55
C SER A 70 14.68 -10.78 4.60
N GLY A 71 13.59 -11.44 4.21
CA GLY A 71 13.60 -12.54 3.26
C GLY A 71 13.90 -12.07 1.83
N LYS A 72 14.43 -12.99 1.02
CA LYS A 72 14.79 -12.70 -0.38
C LYS A 72 13.68 -13.03 -1.37
N GLN A 73 12.74 -13.89 -0.98
CA GLN A 73 11.72 -14.44 -1.88
C GLN A 73 10.36 -13.77 -1.73
N GLU A 74 10.08 -13.18 -0.58
CA GLU A 74 8.79 -12.57 -0.27
C GLU A 74 8.93 -11.07 -0.11
N LYS A 75 7.87 -10.35 -0.41
CA LYS A 75 7.79 -8.89 -0.26
C LYS A 75 6.74 -8.54 0.78
N PRO A 76 6.99 -7.51 1.62
CA PRO A 76 6.03 -7.11 2.66
C PRO A 76 4.67 -6.66 2.10
N PHE A 77 4.66 -6.07 0.92
CA PHE A 77 3.43 -5.60 0.27
C PHE A 77 3.65 -5.49 -1.24
N HIS A 78 2.56 -5.35 -1.97
CA HIS A 78 2.57 -5.09 -3.40
C HIS A 78 2.05 -3.68 -3.69
N GLU A 79 2.71 -3.00 -4.60
CA GLU A 79 2.24 -1.73 -5.13
C GLU A 79 1.61 -1.96 -6.49
N ILE A 80 0.39 -1.45 -6.67
CA ILE A 80 -0.33 -1.52 -7.93
C ILE A 80 -0.59 -0.10 -8.38
N ILE A 81 -0.20 0.21 -9.61
CA ILE A 81 -0.43 1.52 -10.22
C ILE A 81 -1.59 1.39 -11.20
N LEU A 82 -2.62 2.20 -10.97
CA LEU A 82 -3.77 2.32 -11.86
C LEU A 82 -3.73 3.69 -12.51
N GLN A 83 -3.83 3.72 -13.83
CA GLN A 83 -3.75 4.96 -14.59
C GLN A 83 -4.80 4.98 -15.69
N ILE A 84 -5.40 6.13 -15.90
CA ILE A 84 -6.35 6.38 -17.01
C ILE A 84 -5.77 7.50 -17.88
N GLY A 85 -5.57 7.20 -19.17
CA GLY A 85 -5.10 8.18 -20.14
C GLY A 85 -3.62 8.50 -20.04
N ASP A 86 -3.23 9.61 -20.62
CA ASP A 86 -1.87 10.11 -20.66
C ASP A 86 -1.75 11.51 -20.06
N LYS A 87 -0.51 12.01 -19.94
CA LYS A 87 -0.23 13.30 -19.34
C LYS A 87 -0.79 14.48 -20.12
N ASP A 88 -0.99 14.33 -21.44
CA ASP A 88 -1.37 15.44 -22.32
C ASP A 88 -2.89 15.66 -22.34
N ASN A 89 -3.67 14.60 -22.17
CA ASN A 89 -5.12 14.62 -22.28
C ASN A 89 -5.86 14.48 -20.95
N MET A 90 -5.20 14.09 -19.90
CA MET A 90 -5.80 13.72 -18.62
C MET A 90 -5.25 14.53 -17.43
N GLY A 91 -4.84 15.77 -17.67
CA GLY A 91 -4.36 16.65 -16.61
C GLY A 91 -5.47 17.03 -15.61
N GLU A 92 -5.10 17.40 -14.43
CA GLU A 92 -6.03 17.73 -13.33
C GLU A 92 -6.96 18.92 -13.65
N LYS A 93 -6.59 19.75 -14.61
CA LYS A 93 -7.37 20.92 -15.04
C LYS A 93 -8.25 20.62 -16.25
N THR A 94 -8.15 19.43 -16.84
CA THR A 94 -8.98 19.05 -17.99
C THR A 94 -10.27 18.38 -17.54
N GLU A 95 -11.31 18.46 -18.35
CA GLU A 95 -12.58 17.79 -18.09
C GLU A 95 -12.41 16.27 -18.05
N ASN A 96 -11.63 15.72 -18.99
CA ASN A 96 -11.32 14.29 -19.00
C ASN A 96 -10.53 13.84 -17.77
N GLY A 97 -9.60 14.66 -17.30
CA GLY A 97 -8.85 14.39 -16.08
C GLY A 97 -9.74 14.36 -14.85
N ARG A 98 -10.70 15.27 -14.74
CA ARG A 98 -11.67 15.28 -13.63
C ARG A 98 -12.59 14.06 -13.68
N LEU A 99 -13.03 13.67 -14.87
CA LEU A 99 -13.85 12.47 -15.05
C LEU A 99 -13.06 11.20 -14.67
N ALA A 100 -11.81 11.11 -15.10
CA ALA A 100 -10.92 10.01 -14.74
C ALA A 100 -10.72 9.92 -13.21
N ALA A 101 -10.54 11.05 -12.54
CA ALA A 101 -10.42 11.10 -11.09
C ALA A 101 -11.67 10.57 -10.39
N LYS A 102 -12.86 10.91 -10.89
CA LYS A 102 -14.13 10.38 -10.33
C LYS A 102 -14.25 8.87 -10.52
N VAL A 103 -13.85 8.36 -11.68
CA VAL A 103 -13.88 6.90 -11.96
C VAL A 103 -12.92 6.16 -11.03
N LEU A 104 -11.70 6.66 -10.85
CA LEU A 104 -10.72 6.06 -9.94
C LEU A 104 -11.19 6.11 -8.49
N ASP A 105 -11.80 7.22 -8.06
CA ASP A 105 -12.35 7.36 -6.71
C ASP A 105 -13.44 6.32 -6.46
N LYS A 106 -14.39 6.16 -7.39
CA LYS A 106 -15.43 5.15 -7.30
C LYS A 106 -14.83 3.74 -7.23
N TYR A 107 -13.84 3.47 -8.07
CA TYR A 107 -13.15 2.18 -8.06
C TYR A 107 -12.52 1.89 -6.70
N MET A 108 -11.84 2.86 -6.10
CA MET A 108 -11.20 2.68 -4.81
C MET A 108 -12.20 2.47 -3.68
N ARG A 109 -13.30 3.19 -3.67
CA ARG A 109 -14.36 3.01 -2.68
C ARG A 109 -15.00 1.62 -2.79
N ASP A 110 -15.26 1.16 -4.00
CA ASP A 110 -15.79 -0.19 -4.26
C ASP A 110 -14.78 -1.26 -3.86
N PHE A 111 -13.49 -1.03 -4.13
CA PHE A 111 -12.42 -1.95 -3.74
C PHE A 111 -12.32 -2.09 -2.21
N GLN A 112 -12.36 -0.97 -1.46
CA GLN A 112 -12.33 -1.00 0.00
C GLN A 112 -13.53 -1.73 0.58
N ARG A 113 -14.72 -1.53 0.00
CA ARG A 113 -15.93 -2.22 0.43
C ARG A 113 -15.84 -3.72 0.25
N ARG A 114 -15.23 -4.18 -0.85
CA ARG A 114 -15.03 -5.62 -1.13
C ARG A 114 -13.86 -6.21 -0.34
N ASN A 115 -12.93 -5.40 0.11
CA ASN A 115 -11.73 -5.81 0.83
C ASN A 115 -11.57 -4.96 2.11
N PRO A 116 -12.35 -5.25 3.17
CA PRO A 116 -12.42 -4.39 4.36
C PRO A 116 -11.18 -4.44 5.25
N THR A 117 -10.23 -5.32 5.00
CA THR A 117 -8.98 -5.41 5.77
C THR A 117 -7.77 -5.03 4.94
#